data_6e665fdca30475f399c2a58c533768ba
#
_entry.id   6e665fdca30475f399c2a58c533768ba
#
_cell.length_a   1.000
_cell.length_b   1.000
_cell.length_c   1.000
_cell.angle_alpha   90.00
_cell.angle_beta   90.00
_cell.angle_gamma   90.00
#
_symmetry.space_group_name_H-M   'P 1'
#
loop_
_entity.id
_entity.type
_entity.pdbx_description
1 polymer ?
#
loop_
_entity_poly.entity_id
_entity_poly.type
_entity_poly.pdbx_seq_one_letter_code
_entity_poly.pdbx_strand_id
1 'polypeptide(L)'
;HERPRDADTDRVFGTWKGPTRGRPLSADGIDTILRGARDRAGLGKATCHQLRHTCLTRLREAGMELEAVQAQAGHASIESTRIYLHLTNDWLADEYRRATERIDADAAAELRSMQEINR
;
A
#
# COMPACT_ATOMS: atom_id res chain seq x y z
N HIS A 1 -5.57 -14.21 -4.23
CA HIS A 1 -4.69 -15.22 -3.62
C HIS A 1 -5.29 -15.64 -2.28
N GLU A 2 -5.73 -16.88 -2.22
CA GLU A 2 -6.28 -17.41 -0.98
C GLU A 2 -5.14 -17.71 0.01
N ARG A 3 -5.39 -17.37 1.28
CA ARG A 3 -4.52 -17.73 2.40
C ARG A 3 -4.47 -19.26 2.50
N PRO A 4 -3.30 -19.90 2.73
CA PRO A 4 -3.24 -21.33 2.98
C PRO A 4 -4.17 -21.72 4.13
N ARG A 5 -4.98 -22.76 3.94
CA ARG A 5 -5.95 -23.22 4.94
C ARG A 5 -5.27 -23.76 6.22
N ASP A 6 -4.02 -24.13 6.10
CA ASP A 6 -3.14 -24.60 7.17
C ASP A 6 -2.28 -23.50 7.81
N ALA A 7 -2.61 -22.22 7.56
CA ALA A 7 -1.85 -21.11 8.14
C ALA A 7 -2.12 -20.98 9.65
N ASP A 8 -1.10 -21.21 10.44
CA ASP A 8 -1.12 -21.07 11.90
C ASP A 8 -0.88 -19.62 12.34
N THR A 9 -1.70 -18.69 11.84
CA THR A 9 -1.61 -17.28 12.18
C THR A 9 -2.87 -16.52 11.79
N ASP A 10 -3.22 -15.51 12.55
CA ASP A 10 -4.25 -14.52 12.25
C ASP A 10 -3.75 -13.38 11.33
N ARG A 11 -2.44 -13.33 11.06
CA ARG A 11 -1.82 -12.33 10.18
C ARG A 11 -2.30 -12.47 8.73
N VAL A 12 -2.57 -11.33 8.09
CA VAL A 12 -3.07 -11.26 6.71
C VAL A 12 -2.02 -11.77 5.71
N PHE A 13 -0.76 -11.41 5.94
CA PHE A 13 0.34 -11.80 5.06
C PHE A 13 1.14 -12.95 5.68
N GLY A 14 1.21 -14.04 4.95
CA GLY A 14 1.95 -15.24 5.33
C GLY A 14 2.88 -15.72 4.24
N THR A 15 3.81 -16.58 4.62
CA THR A 15 4.75 -17.21 3.68
C THR A 15 4.02 -18.30 2.90
N TRP A 16 4.06 -18.20 1.57
CA TRP A 16 3.35 -19.12 0.67
C TRP A 16 4.12 -20.42 0.36
N LYS A 17 5.45 -20.34 0.30
CA LYS A 17 6.34 -21.45 -0.10
C LYS A 17 7.52 -21.59 0.86
N GLY A 18 8.17 -22.76 0.82
CA GLY A 18 9.37 -23.07 1.58
C GLY A 18 9.12 -23.55 3.01
N PRO A 19 10.19 -23.68 3.80
CA PRO A 19 10.13 -24.28 5.15
C PRO A 19 9.28 -23.48 6.15
N THR A 20 9.04 -22.20 5.87
CA THR A 20 8.24 -21.30 6.70
C THR A 20 6.82 -21.09 6.19
N ARG A 21 6.36 -21.93 5.25
CA ARG A 21 5.00 -21.84 4.70
C ARG A 21 3.96 -21.82 5.83
N GLY A 22 2.98 -20.92 5.70
CA GLY A 22 1.92 -20.73 6.68
C GLY A 22 2.29 -19.84 7.85
N ARG A 23 3.56 -19.49 8.05
CA ARG A 23 3.99 -18.57 9.10
C ARG A 23 3.79 -17.10 8.70
N PRO A 24 3.67 -16.18 9.67
CA PRO A 24 3.62 -14.76 9.40
C PRO A 24 4.82 -14.29 8.58
N LEU A 25 4.59 -13.39 7.64
CA LEU A 25 5.67 -12.75 6.90
C LEU A 25 6.43 -11.79 7.83
N SER A 26 7.74 -11.95 7.93
CA SER A 26 8.61 -11.08 8.74
C SER A 26 8.94 -9.79 8.00
N ALA A 27 9.44 -8.78 8.73
CA ALA A 27 9.96 -7.55 8.14
C ALA A 27 11.08 -7.83 7.12
N ASP A 28 12.01 -8.73 7.46
CA ASP A 28 13.08 -9.16 6.55
C ASP A 28 12.53 -9.88 5.31
N GLY A 29 11.44 -10.63 5.46
CA GLY A 29 10.75 -11.26 4.35
C GLY A 29 10.15 -10.23 3.38
N ILE A 30 9.55 -9.18 3.90
CA ILE A 30 9.02 -8.05 3.11
C ILE A 30 10.14 -7.33 2.38
N ASP A 31 11.24 -7.01 3.06
CA ASP A 31 12.41 -6.38 2.46
C ASP A 31 13.03 -7.24 1.35
N THR A 32 13.08 -8.54 1.54
CA THR A 32 13.58 -9.50 0.53
C THR A 32 12.69 -9.49 -0.72
N ILE A 33 11.38 -9.50 -0.55
CA ILE A 33 10.42 -9.41 -1.65
C ILE A 33 10.58 -8.10 -2.43
N LEU A 34 10.68 -6.99 -1.70
CA LEU A 34 10.86 -5.67 -2.31
C LEU A 34 12.20 -5.58 -3.06
N ARG A 35 13.26 -6.10 -2.48
CA ARG A 35 14.58 -6.14 -3.13
C ARG A 35 14.53 -6.90 -4.45
N GLY A 36 13.92 -8.08 -4.46
CA GLY A 36 13.73 -8.85 -5.68
C GLY A 36 12.87 -8.13 -6.73
N ALA A 37 11.82 -7.45 -6.32
CA ALA A 37 10.98 -6.64 -7.21
C ALA A 37 11.74 -5.45 -7.79
N ARG A 38 12.47 -4.74 -6.95
CA ARG A 38 13.34 -3.62 -7.34
C ARG A 38 14.37 -4.03 -8.38
N ASP A 39 15.06 -5.15 -8.14
CA ASP A 39 16.11 -5.64 -9.03
C ASP A 39 15.53 -6.04 -10.40
N ARG A 40 14.35 -6.70 -10.42
CA ARG A 40 13.64 -7.01 -11.68
C ARG A 40 13.17 -5.76 -12.44
N ALA A 41 12.83 -4.70 -11.72
CA ALA A 41 12.42 -3.42 -12.31
C ALA A 41 13.60 -2.53 -12.74
N GLY A 42 14.84 -2.93 -12.48
CA GLY A 42 16.03 -2.15 -12.81
C GLY A 42 16.18 -0.87 -11.97
N LEU A 43 15.55 -0.81 -10.81
CA LEU A 43 15.59 0.36 -9.93
C LEU A 43 16.83 0.31 -9.04
N GLY A 44 17.62 1.38 -9.02
CA GLY A 44 18.83 1.45 -8.20
C GLY A 44 18.56 1.49 -6.71
N LYS A 45 17.46 2.11 -6.29
CA LYS A 45 17.09 2.26 -4.88
C LYS A 45 15.58 2.33 -4.72
N ALA A 46 15.03 1.47 -3.87
CA ALA A 46 13.66 1.56 -3.38
C ALA A 46 13.58 0.86 -2.03
N THR A 47 12.97 1.51 -1.05
CA THR A 47 12.76 0.98 0.30
C THR A 47 11.27 0.94 0.63
N CYS A 48 10.87 0.10 1.57
CA CYS A 48 9.48 0.05 2.06
C CYS A 48 9.01 1.41 2.56
N HIS A 49 9.88 2.16 3.23
CA HIS A 49 9.58 3.52 3.71
C HIS A 49 9.32 4.50 2.56
N GLN A 50 10.12 4.45 1.49
CA GLN A 50 9.90 5.28 0.30
C GLN A 50 8.61 4.93 -0.42
N LEU A 51 8.27 3.65 -0.54
CA LEU A 51 6.99 3.21 -1.11
C LEU A 51 5.80 3.71 -0.28
N ARG A 52 5.89 3.59 1.03
CA ARG A 52 4.89 4.12 1.95
C ARG A 52 4.71 5.62 1.78
N HIS A 53 5.80 6.38 1.77
CA HIS A 53 5.77 7.83 1.59
C HIS A 53 5.14 8.21 0.25
N THR A 54 5.55 7.56 -0.84
CA THR A 54 4.98 7.79 -2.18
C THR A 54 3.49 7.48 -2.22
N CYS A 55 3.06 6.38 -1.62
CA CYS A 55 1.66 6.00 -1.54
C CYS A 55 0.82 7.08 -0.83
N LEU A 56 1.24 7.49 0.37
CA LEU A 56 0.52 8.50 1.16
C LEU A 56 0.49 9.87 0.47
N THR A 57 1.58 10.26 -0.17
CA THR A 57 1.65 11.50 -0.95
C THR A 57 0.66 11.47 -2.13
N ARG A 58 0.64 10.38 -2.89
CA ARG A 58 -0.31 10.23 -4.01
C ARG A 58 -1.77 10.21 -3.59
N LEU A 59 -2.09 9.57 -2.47
CA LEU A 59 -3.44 9.61 -1.90
C LEU A 59 -3.85 11.04 -1.55
N ARG A 60 -2.94 11.80 -0.95
CA ARG A 60 -3.19 13.21 -0.62
C ARG A 60 -3.37 14.07 -1.87
N GLU A 61 -2.51 13.94 -2.86
CA GLU A 61 -2.60 14.63 -4.14
C GLU A 61 -3.89 14.29 -4.90
N ALA A 62 -4.36 13.05 -4.79
CA ALA A 62 -5.64 12.60 -5.36
C ALA A 62 -6.89 13.13 -4.61
N GLY A 63 -6.70 13.94 -3.58
CA GLY A 63 -7.77 14.62 -2.85
C GLY A 63 -8.24 13.92 -1.58
N MET A 64 -7.54 12.87 -1.13
CA MET A 64 -7.85 12.25 0.15
C MET A 64 -7.62 13.24 1.29
N GLU A 65 -8.57 13.36 2.21
CA GLU A 65 -8.47 14.26 3.36
C GLU A 65 -7.23 13.94 4.21
N LEU A 66 -6.60 14.98 4.80
CA LEU A 66 -5.36 14.81 5.56
C LEU A 66 -5.53 13.84 6.73
N GLU A 67 -6.62 13.92 7.44
CA GLU A 67 -6.97 13.05 8.55
C GLU A 67 -7.11 11.60 8.10
N ALA A 68 -7.68 11.37 6.91
CA ALA A 68 -7.80 10.05 6.32
C ALA A 68 -6.43 9.48 5.92
N VAL A 69 -5.56 10.28 5.34
CA VAL A 69 -4.18 9.88 5.00
C VAL A 69 -3.40 9.51 6.26
N GLN A 70 -3.53 10.29 7.32
CA GLN A 70 -2.88 10.00 8.60
C GLN A 70 -3.44 8.74 9.26
N ALA A 71 -4.75 8.52 9.23
CA ALA A 71 -5.37 7.29 9.71
C ALA A 71 -4.91 6.06 8.90
N GLN A 72 -4.84 6.19 7.58
CA GLN A 72 -4.31 5.14 6.68
C GLN A 72 -2.84 4.84 6.95
N ALA A 73 -2.06 5.85 7.33
CA ALA A 73 -0.67 5.68 7.72
C ALA A 73 -0.49 4.90 9.02
N GLY A 74 -1.52 4.68 9.79
CA GLY A 74 -1.46 3.93 11.05
C GLY A 74 -0.60 4.64 12.09
N HIS A 75 -0.80 5.95 12.28
CA HIS A 75 -0.11 6.69 13.35
C HIS A 75 -0.49 6.14 14.71
N ALA A 76 0.46 5.51 15.39
CA ALA A 76 0.30 4.78 16.64
C ALA A 76 0.44 5.65 17.90
N SER A 77 0.35 6.98 17.81
CA SER A 77 0.37 7.81 19.02
C SER A 77 -1.05 7.92 19.62
N ILE A 78 -1.13 7.88 20.95
CA ILE A 78 -2.38 8.01 21.70
C ILE A 78 -3.10 9.34 21.37
N GLU A 79 -2.35 10.41 21.12
CA GLU A 79 -2.91 11.69 20.69
C GLU A 79 -3.54 11.62 19.29
N SER A 80 -2.92 10.94 18.36
CA SER A 80 -3.48 10.69 17.03
C SER A 80 -4.77 9.88 17.09
N THR A 81 -4.87 8.91 17.99
CA THR A 81 -6.08 8.09 18.18
C THR A 81 -7.25 8.94 18.67
N ARG A 82 -7.02 9.95 19.51
CA ARG A 82 -8.07 10.85 20.00
C ARG A 82 -8.66 11.73 18.87
N ILE A 83 -7.82 12.20 17.97
CA ILE A 83 -8.23 13.05 16.83
C ILE A 83 -9.09 12.25 15.84
N TYR A 84 -8.82 10.93 15.69
CA TYR A 84 -9.48 10.07 14.69
C TYR A 84 -10.61 9.19 15.23
N LEU A 85 -10.97 9.29 16.52
CA LEU A 85 -12.07 8.53 17.12
C LEU A 85 -13.44 8.75 16.45
N HIS A 86 -13.61 9.85 15.73
CA HIS A 86 -14.82 10.16 14.99
C HIS A 86 -14.84 9.62 13.55
N LEU A 87 -13.69 9.09 13.07
CA LEU A 87 -13.60 8.53 11.73
C LEU A 87 -14.06 7.08 11.76
N THR A 88 -15.10 6.77 11.01
CA THR A 88 -15.56 5.38 10.84
C THR A 88 -14.67 4.66 9.83
N ASN A 89 -14.54 3.35 9.98
CA ASN A 89 -13.84 2.52 9.01
C ASN A 89 -14.44 2.63 7.60
N ASP A 90 -15.76 2.78 7.51
CA ASP A 90 -16.47 2.95 6.24
C ASP A 90 -16.10 4.28 5.56
N TRP A 91 -16.04 5.35 6.31
CA TRP A 91 -15.60 6.65 5.80
C TRP A 91 -14.14 6.57 5.26
N LEU A 92 -13.24 5.96 6.00
CA LEU A 92 -11.85 5.79 5.58
C LEU A 92 -11.75 4.93 4.31
N ALA A 93 -12.51 3.86 4.22
CA ALA A 93 -12.58 2.99 3.06
C ALA A 93 -13.10 3.75 1.81
N ASP A 94 -14.10 4.59 1.98
CA ASP A 94 -14.66 5.42 0.91
C ASP A 94 -13.68 6.48 0.42
N GLU A 95 -12.97 7.14 1.33
CA GLU A 95 -11.92 8.11 1.00
C GLU A 95 -10.77 7.45 0.22
N TYR A 96 -10.32 6.29 0.68
CA TYR A 96 -9.27 5.51 0.02
C TYR A 96 -9.70 5.08 -1.38
N ARG A 97 -10.91 4.55 -1.53
CA ARG A 97 -11.44 4.12 -2.83
C ARG A 97 -11.52 5.27 -3.82
N ARG A 98 -12.05 6.43 -3.42
CA ARG A 98 -12.13 7.62 -4.28
C ARG A 98 -10.75 8.11 -4.73
N ALA A 99 -9.78 8.11 -3.83
CA ALA A 99 -8.42 8.52 -4.16
C ALA A 99 -7.74 7.54 -5.11
N THR A 100 -7.88 6.22 -4.91
CA THR A 100 -7.31 5.20 -5.81
C THR A 100 -7.94 5.20 -7.18
N GLU A 101 -9.25 5.37 -7.30
CA GLU A 101 -9.95 5.52 -8.59
C GLU A 101 -9.40 6.71 -9.39
N ARG A 102 -9.11 7.81 -8.72
CA ARG A 102 -8.52 8.99 -9.35
C ARG A 102 -7.09 8.75 -9.81
N ILE A 103 -6.26 8.10 -9.00
CA ILE A 103 -4.89 7.73 -9.36
C ILE A 103 -4.89 6.81 -10.59
N ASP A 104 -5.77 5.82 -10.63
CA ASP A 104 -5.89 4.88 -11.74
C ASP A 104 -6.36 5.57 -13.02
N ALA A 105 -7.30 6.52 -12.93
CA ALA A 105 -7.76 7.32 -14.06
C ALA A 105 -6.65 8.20 -14.62
N ASP A 106 -5.86 8.84 -13.78
CA ASP A 106 -4.73 9.68 -14.18
C ASP A 106 -3.64 8.84 -14.85
N ALA A 107 -3.29 7.68 -14.29
CA ALA A 107 -2.33 6.75 -14.87
C ALA A 107 -2.78 6.23 -16.25
N ALA A 108 -4.07 5.92 -16.40
CA ALA A 108 -4.63 5.50 -17.69
C ALA A 108 -4.63 6.63 -18.73
N ALA A 109 -4.80 7.87 -18.32
CA ALA A 109 -4.72 9.03 -19.18
C ALA A 109 -3.27 9.29 -19.66
N GLU A 110 -2.30 9.16 -18.76
CA GLU A 110 -0.88 9.27 -19.09
C GLU A 110 -0.44 8.21 -20.08
N LEU A 111 -0.83 6.95 -19.88
CA LEU A 111 -0.50 5.86 -20.81
C LEU A 111 -1.08 6.10 -22.22
N ARG A 112 -2.32 6.59 -22.32
CA ARG A 112 -2.94 6.93 -23.60
C ARG A 112 -2.18 8.04 -24.31
N SER A 113 -1.82 9.09 -23.59
CA SER A 113 -1.06 10.21 -24.12
C SER A 113 0.33 9.78 -24.63
N MET A 114 1.01 8.89 -23.92
CA MET A 114 2.30 8.33 -24.38
C MET A 114 2.16 7.48 -25.63
N GLN A 115 1.08 6.71 -25.79
CA GLN A 115 0.81 5.91 -26.98
C GLN A 115 0.49 6.79 -28.21
N GLU A 116 -0.18 7.91 -28.02
CA GLU A 116 -0.46 8.86 -29.10
C GLU A 116 0.81 9.57 -29.60
N ILE A 117 1.77 9.86 -28.73
CA ILE A 117 3.06 10.47 -29.09
C ILE A 117 3.94 9.49 -29.88
N ASN A 118 3.84 8.19 -29.64
CA ASN A 118 4.63 7.14 -30.30
C ASN A 118 4.01 6.60 -31.61
N ARG A 119 2.95 7.20 -32.07
CA ARG A 119 2.35 6.93 -33.39
C ARG A 119 2.98 7.84 -34.49
#